data_a7f00997deeef4ab4f9b1414cc8a1107
#
_entry.id   a7f00997deeef4ab4f9b1414cc8a1107
#
_cell.length_a   1.000
_cell.length_b   1.000
_cell.length_c   1.000
_cell.angle_alpha   90.00
_cell.angle_beta   90.00
_cell.angle_gamma   90.00
#
_symmetry.space_group_name_H-M   'P 1'
#
loop_
_entity.id
_entity.type
_entity.pdbx_description
1 polymer ?
#
loop_
_entity_poly.entity_id
_entity_poly.type
_entity_poly.pdbx_seq_one_letter_code
_entity_poly.pdbx_strand_id
1 'polypeptide(L)'
;MSEKVTVKVERNILHLPAIALRGLVVFPNNLLHFEVGRDKSIAAVEWAVRNKSEVFLIAQKDMKAEDPKAEEMYQYGVVAEIKQVMRVSDDLVRILVEGKFRAKRTELDTEGSFLLASVRSAPVLSLIHI
;
A
#
# COMPACT_ATOMS: atom_id res chain seq x y z
N MET A 1 20.78 -2.31 -26.51
CA MET A 1 20.20 -3.42 -25.76
C MET A 1 19.89 -3.03 -24.33
N SER A 2 20.85 -2.43 -23.65
CA SER A 2 20.63 -1.96 -22.28
C SER A 2 19.55 -0.91 -22.20
N GLU A 3 19.38 -0.12 -23.26
CA GLU A 3 18.35 0.91 -23.29
C GLU A 3 16.94 0.32 -23.20
N LYS A 4 16.71 -0.81 -23.84
CA LYS A 4 15.40 -1.46 -23.79
C LYS A 4 15.08 -1.96 -22.40
N VAL A 5 16.08 -2.44 -21.69
CA VAL A 5 15.91 -2.94 -20.34
C VAL A 5 15.54 -1.78 -19.41
N THR A 6 16.23 -0.66 -19.54
CA THR A 6 15.95 0.52 -18.73
C THR A 6 14.54 1.02 -18.94
N VAL A 7 14.08 1.07 -20.20
CA VAL A 7 12.74 1.53 -20.51
C VAL A 7 11.69 0.61 -19.89
N LYS A 8 11.93 -0.70 -19.90
CA LYS A 8 11.00 -1.65 -19.32
C LYS A 8 10.87 -1.45 -17.80
N VAL A 9 11.99 -1.17 -17.14
CA VAL A 9 11.96 -0.94 -15.70
C VAL A 9 11.12 0.29 -15.36
N GLU A 10 11.25 1.34 -16.15
CA GLU A 10 10.51 2.57 -15.93
C GLU A 10 9.00 2.41 -16.16
N ARG A 11 8.59 1.42 -16.95
CA ARG A 11 7.18 1.18 -17.24
C ARG A 11 6.47 0.39 -16.15
N ASN A 12 7.19 -0.08 -15.14
CA ASN A 12 6.60 -0.89 -14.08
C ASN A 12 6.11 -0.03 -12.93
N ILE A 13 5.35 1.01 -13.27
CA ILE A 13 4.70 1.85 -12.27
C ILE A 13 3.27 1.37 -12.14
N LEU A 14 2.86 1.06 -10.90
CA LEU A 14 1.51 0.64 -10.59
C LEU A 14 0.78 1.77 -9.89
N HIS A 15 -0.51 1.88 -10.16
CA HIS A 15 -1.38 2.84 -9.49
C HIS A 15 -2.34 2.04 -8.63
N LEU A 16 -2.18 2.14 -7.31
CA LEU A 16 -2.88 1.29 -6.36
C LEU A 16 -3.53 2.11 -5.27
N PRO A 17 -4.71 1.68 -4.78
CA PRO A 17 -5.24 2.27 -3.57
C PRO A 17 -4.28 2.00 -2.42
N ALA A 18 -4.07 3.00 -1.58
CA ALA A 18 -3.13 2.91 -0.48
C ALA A 18 -3.88 2.90 0.85
N ILE A 19 -3.35 2.14 1.78
CA ILE A 19 -3.87 2.07 3.14
C ILE A 19 -2.76 2.52 4.08
N ALA A 20 -3.02 3.57 4.84
CA ALA A 20 -2.06 4.08 5.81
C ALA A 20 -2.14 3.25 7.09
N LEU A 21 -1.00 2.79 7.56
CA LEU A 21 -0.90 1.94 8.74
C LEU A 21 -0.27 2.69 9.91
N ARG A 22 -0.79 2.44 11.11
CA ARG A 22 -0.29 3.03 12.35
C ARG A 22 0.48 1.97 13.12
N GLY A 23 1.81 2.08 13.09
CA GLY A 23 2.65 1.21 13.91
C GLY A 23 2.69 -0.25 13.52
N LEU A 24 2.16 -0.59 12.36
CA LEU A 24 2.13 -1.96 11.87
C LEU A 24 3.14 -2.10 10.74
N VAL A 25 3.93 -3.15 10.79
CA VAL A 25 4.94 -3.42 9.76
C VAL A 25 4.56 -4.69 9.02
N VAL A 26 4.53 -4.60 7.69
CA VAL A 26 4.19 -5.72 6.83
C VAL A 26 5.41 -6.06 5.98
N PHE A 27 5.75 -7.33 5.91
CA PHE A 27 6.85 -7.81 5.09
C PHE A 27 6.33 -8.62 3.92
N PRO A 28 7.07 -8.67 2.80
CA PRO A 28 6.71 -9.56 1.69
C PRO A 28 6.62 -11.01 2.17
N ASN A 29 5.69 -11.74 1.57
CA ASN A 29 5.43 -13.16 1.84
C ASN A 29 4.80 -13.45 3.20
N ASN A 30 4.43 -12.44 3.95
CA ASN A 30 3.72 -12.64 5.21
C ASN A 30 2.22 -12.50 5.02
N LEU A 31 1.48 -13.32 5.75
CA LEU A 31 0.04 -13.17 5.89
C LEU A 31 -0.22 -12.42 7.17
N LEU A 32 -1.11 -11.44 7.12
CA LEU A 32 -1.35 -10.60 8.28
C LEU A 32 -2.80 -10.15 8.32
N HIS A 33 -3.40 -10.22 9.51
CA HIS A 33 -4.73 -9.66 9.76
C HIS A 33 -4.58 -8.28 10.39
N PHE A 34 -5.40 -7.33 9.97
CA PHE A 34 -5.52 -6.09 10.73
C PHE A 34 -6.86 -5.43 10.45
N GLU A 35 -7.18 -4.46 11.28
CA GLU A 35 -8.46 -3.77 11.19
C GLU A 35 -8.27 -2.40 10.55
N VAL A 36 -9.25 -2.04 9.75
CA VAL A 36 -9.27 -0.78 9.02
C VAL A 36 -10.51 -0.03 9.45
N GLY A 37 -10.32 1.15 10.02
CA GLY A 37 -11.42 1.89 10.61
C GLY A 37 -11.61 3.31 10.09
N ARG A 38 -10.79 3.75 9.15
CA ARG A 38 -10.91 5.11 8.61
C ARG A 38 -11.61 5.07 7.26
N ASP A 39 -12.42 6.11 7.00
CA ASP A 39 -13.22 6.17 5.78
C ASP A 39 -12.41 5.97 4.51
N LYS A 40 -11.27 6.67 4.39
CA LYS A 40 -10.44 6.55 3.21
C LYS A 40 -9.85 5.15 3.06
N SER A 41 -9.46 4.54 4.17
CA SER A 41 -8.89 3.20 4.13
C SER A 41 -9.95 2.16 3.81
N ILE A 42 -11.16 2.32 4.35
CA ILE A 42 -12.27 1.42 4.04
C ILE A 42 -12.64 1.56 2.56
N ALA A 43 -12.69 2.79 2.04
CA ALA A 43 -12.96 3.03 0.63
C ALA A 43 -11.91 2.38 -0.26
N ALA A 44 -10.64 2.42 0.13
CA ALA A 44 -9.56 1.77 -0.60
C ALA A 44 -9.76 0.26 -0.65
N VAL A 45 -10.11 -0.35 0.49
CA VAL A 45 -10.37 -1.79 0.56
C VAL A 45 -11.54 -2.17 -0.35
N GLU A 46 -12.62 -1.42 -0.28
CA GLU A 46 -13.80 -1.71 -1.08
C GLU A 46 -13.52 -1.60 -2.56
N TRP A 47 -12.78 -0.58 -2.95
CA TRP A 47 -12.41 -0.41 -4.36
C TRP A 47 -11.53 -1.56 -4.83
N ALA A 48 -10.54 -1.94 -4.01
CA ALA A 48 -9.60 -3.00 -4.36
C ALA A 48 -10.32 -4.35 -4.52
N VAL A 49 -11.23 -4.66 -3.63
CA VAL A 49 -12.00 -5.90 -3.72
C VAL A 49 -12.88 -5.91 -4.96
N ARG A 50 -13.55 -4.80 -5.23
CA ARG A 50 -14.44 -4.69 -6.38
C ARG A 50 -13.69 -4.84 -7.69
N ASN A 51 -12.48 -4.30 -7.75
CA ASN A 51 -11.68 -4.28 -8.97
C ASN A 51 -10.61 -5.37 -9.01
N LYS A 52 -10.57 -6.24 -8.02
CA LYS A 52 -9.58 -7.31 -7.88
C LYS A 52 -8.16 -6.75 -7.96
N SER A 53 -7.95 -5.64 -7.27
CA SER A 53 -6.69 -4.93 -7.27
C SER A 53 -5.90 -5.23 -6.01
N GLU A 54 -4.58 -5.13 -6.11
CA GLU A 54 -3.72 -5.12 -4.95
C GLU A 54 -3.80 -3.76 -4.28
N VAL A 55 -3.28 -3.68 -3.06
CA VAL A 55 -3.23 -2.42 -2.30
C VAL A 55 -1.79 -2.13 -1.92
N PHE A 56 -1.51 -0.85 -1.68
CA PHE A 56 -0.20 -0.43 -1.20
C PHE A 56 -0.31 -0.10 0.28
N LEU A 57 0.40 -0.86 1.12
CA LEU A 57 0.39 -0.66 2.57
C LEU A 57 1.57 0.21 2.95
N ILE A 58 1.29 1.35 3.56
CA ILE A 58 2.32 2.33 3.86
C ILE A 58 2.17 2.84 5.29
N ALA A 59 3.27 2.92 6.03
CA ALA A 59 3.24 3.33 7.42
C ALA A 59 3.22 4.86 7.54
N GLN A 60 2.51 5.34 8.56
CA GLN A 60 2.52 6.74 8.94
C GLN A 60 3.74 7.02 9.81
N LYS A 61 4.32 8.20 9.66
CA LYS A 61 5.41 8.64 10.53
C LYS A 61 4.88 9.02 11.90
N ASP A 62 3.70 9.64 11.93
CA ASP A 62 3.01 9.99 13.15
C ASP A 62 1.79 9.08 13.29
N MET A 63 1.83 8.18 14.26
CA MET A 63 0.76 7.22 14.46
C MET A 63 -0.54 7.85 14.93
N LYS A 64 -0.49 9.08 15.41
CA LYS A 64 -1.68 9.77 15.90
C LYS A 64 -2.43 10.52 14.82
N ALA A 65 -1.82 10.74 13.67
CA ALA A 65 -2.48 11.46 12.59
C ALA A 65 -3.65 10.67 12.03
N GLU A 66 -4.83 11.27 11.99
CA GLU A 66 -6.04 10.60 11.50
C GLU A 66 -6.19 10.72 9.98
N ASP A 67 -5.72 11.82 9.40
CA ASP A 67 -5.77 12.05 7.97
C ASP A 67 -4.38 12.50 7.51
N PRO A 68 -3.42 11.56 7.46
CA PRO A 68 -2.03 11.93 7.18
C PRO A 68 -1.87 12.43 5.75
N LYS A 69 -1.01 13.43 5.61
CA LYS A 69 -0.62 13.96 4.31
C LYS A 69 0.53 13.15 3.75
N ALA A 70 0.84 13.37 2.47
CA ALA A 70 1.87 12.60 1.80
C ALA A 70 3.21 12.65 2.53
N GLU A 71 3.63 13.82 3.00
CA GLU A 71 4.90 13.96 3.70
C GLU A 71 4.92 13.32 5.09
N GLU A 72 3.74 12.97 5.61
CA GLU A 72 3.63 12.31 6.91
C GLU A 72 3.69 10.79 6.82
N MET A 73 3.90 10.26 5.62
CA MET A 73 4.00 8.83 5.39
C MET A 73 5.37 8.49 4.82
N TYR A 74 5.81 7.25 5.09
CA TYR A 74 7.08 6.79 4.57
C TYR A 74 7.02 6.62 3.06
N GLN A 75 8.18 6.57 2.42
CA GLN A 75 8.27 6.39 0.97
C GLN A 75 8.17 4.93 0.56
N TYR A 76 8.60 4.03 1.42
CA TYR A 76 8.61 2.60 1.12
C TYR A 76 7.47 1.91 1.84
N GLY A 77 6.85 0.98 1.17
CA GLY A 77 5.78 0.17 1.73
C GLY A 77 5.76 -1.18 1.04
N VAL A 78 4.63 -1.87 1.17
CA VAL A 78 4.48 -3.22 0.63
C VAL A 78 3.21 -3.28 -0.22
N VAL A 79 3.36 -3.81 -1.44
CA VAL A 79 2.20 -4.15 -2.25
C VAL A 79 1.67 -5.47 -1.75
N ALA A 80 0.38 -5.53 -1.48
CA ALA A 80 -0.25 -6.70 -0.87
C ALA A 80 -1.54 -7.06 -1.55
N GLU A 81 -1.89 -8.33 -1.48
CA GLU A 81 -3.14 -8.84 -1.99
C GLU A 81 -4.10 -9.04 -0.82
N ILE A 82 -5.34 -8.58 -0.98
CA ILE A 82 -6.37 -8.81 0.02
C ILE A 82 -6.95 -10.20 -0.18
N LYS A 83 -6.82 -11.04 0.84
CA LYS A 83 -7.30 -12.44 0.79
C LYS A 83 -8.70 -12.60 1.33
N GLN A 84 -9.03 -11.84 2.38
CA GLN A 84 -10.34 -11.91 3.01
C GLN A 84 -10.72 -10.54 3.55
N VAL A 85 -12.01 -10.27 3.54
CA VAL A 85 -12.56 -9.05 4.14
C VAL A 85 -13.74 -9.46 5.00
N MET A 86 -13.76 -8.98 6.24
CA MET A 86 -14.86 -9.22 7.16
C MET A 86 -15.31 -7.88 7.73
N ARG A 87 -16.56 -7.53 7.52
CA ARG A 87 -17.12 -6.31 8.10
C ARG A 87 -17.48 -6.60 9.56
N VAL A 88 -16.85 -5.86 10.46
CA VAL A 88 -17.10 -6.00 11.89
C VAL A 88 -18.24 -5.09 12.32
N SER A 89 -18.26 -3.87 11.80
CA SER A 89 -19.32 -2.89 12.04
C SER A 89 -19.34 -1.93 10.86
N ASP A 90 -20.20 -0.91 10.93
CA ASP A 90 -20.25 0.07 9.84
C ASP A 90 -18.94 0.82 9.66
N ASP A 91 -18.19 0.97 10.73
CA ASP A 91 -16.95 1.76 10.74
C ASP A 91 -15.69 0.91 10.83
N LEU A 92 -15.81 -0.40 10.83
CA LEU A 92 -14.66 -1.26 11.08
C LEU A 92 -14.68 -2.49 10.18
N VAL A 93 -13.60 -2.70 9.48
CA VAL A 93 -13.44 -3.84 8.58
C VAL A 93 -12.14 -4.55 8.96
N ARG A 94 -12.20 -5.87 9.07
CA ARG A 94 -11.01 -6.69 9.29
C ARG A 94 -10.60 -7.30 7.96
N ILE A 95 -9.33 -7.19 7.63
CA ILE A 95 -8.83 -7.76 6.38
C ILE A 95 -7.66 -8.69 6.64
N LEU A 96 -7.56 -9.71 5.80
CA LEU A 96 -6.39 -10.59 5.74
C LEU A 96 -5.66 -10.26 4.45
N VAL A 97 -4.39 -9.92 4.56
CA VAL A 97 -3.56 -9.58 3.40
C VAL A 97 -2.34 -10.46 3.32
N GLU A 98 -1.85 -10.63 2.11
CA GLU A 98 -0.57 -11.28 1.88
C GLU A 98 0.36 -10.28 1.22
N GLY A 99 1.50 -10.00 1.85
CA GLY A 99 2.51 -9.12 1.26
C GLY A 99 3.12 -9.79 0.03
N LYS A 100 3.22 -9.04 -1.06
CA LYS A 100 3.77 -9.55 -2.30
C LYS A 100 5.19 -9.08 -2.54
N PHE A 101 5.40 -7.78 -2.51
CA PHE A 101 6.73 -7.24 -2.71
C PHE A 101 6.82 -5.83 -2.14
N ARG A 102 8.03 -5.45 -1.84
CA ARG A 102 8.32 -4.11 -1.35
C ARG A 102 8.31 -3.12 -2.51
N ALA A 103 7.82 -1.93 -2.27
CA ALA A 103 7.71 -0.93 -3.31
C ALA A 103 8.00 0.47 -2.76
N LYS A 104 8.45 1.34 -3.65
CA LYS A 104 8.65 2.75 -3.34
C LYS A 104 7.57 3.56 -4.03
N ARG A 105 6.92 4.46 -3.32
CA ARG A 105 5.96 5.36 -3.94
C ARG A 105 6.69 6.46 -4.69
N THR A 106 6.20 6.79 -5.87
CA THR A 106 6.66 7.93 -6.62
C THR A 106 5.74 9.12 -6.42
N GLU A 107 4.45 8.85 -6.26
CA GLU A 107 3.44 9.87 -5.98
C GLU A 107 2.40 9.30 -5.04
N LEU A 108 1.75 10.19 -4.28
CA LEU A 108 0.65 9.82 -3.41
C LEU A 108 -0.41 10.91 -3.49
N ASP A 109 -1.57 10.55 -4.04
CA ASP A 109 -2.71 11.45 -4.16
C ASP A 109 -3.60 11.27 -2.93
N THR A 110 -3.75 12.34 -2.15
CA THR A 110 -4.55 12.32 -0.93
C THR A 110 -5.89 13.02 -1.09
N GLU A 111 -6.19 13.52 -2.27
CA GLU A 111 -7.38 14.36 -2.48
C GLU A 111 -8.65 13.58 -2.82
N GLY A 112 -8.51 12.34 -3.27
CA GLY A 112 -9.68 11.54 -3.66
C GLY A 112 -10.40 10.92 -2.47
N SER A 113 -11.37 10.08 -2.78
CA SER A 113 -12.15 9.36 -1.75
C SER A 113 -11.30 8.34 -1.01
N PHE A 114 -10.18 7.94 -1.58
CA PHE A 114 -9.17 7.12 -0.91
C PHE A 114 -7.79 7.55 -1.41
N LEU A 115 -6.77 7.12 -0.66
CA LEU A 115 -5.40 7.42 -1.05
C LEU A 115 -5.05 6.59 -2.29
N LEU A 116 -4.44 7.23 -3.29
CA LEU A 116 -4.01 6.57 -4.51
C LEU A 116 -2.51 6.75 -4.65
N ALA A 117 -1.78 5.65 -4.68
CA ALA A 117 -0.33 5.69 -4.76
C ALA A 117 0.14 5.23 -6.13
N SER A 118 1.14 5.91 -6.66
CA SER A 118 1.91 5.43 -7.79
C SER A 118 3.18 4.84 -7.22
N VAL A 119 3.43 3.57 -7.48
CA VAL A 119 4.54 2.85 -6.85
C VAL A 119 5.30 2.05 -7.89
N ARG A 120 6.54 1.74 -7.55
CA ARG A 120 7.34 0.81 -8.34
C ARG A 120 8.06 -0.14 -7.41
N SER A 121 8.31 -1.35 -7.90
CA SER A 121 8.97 -2.38 -7.13
C SER A 121 10.33 -1.91 -6.64
N ALA A 122 10.62 -2.18 -5.37
CA ALA A 122 11.92 -1.90 -4.78
C ALA A 122 12.63 -3.23 -4.60
N PRO A 123 13.68 -3.50 -5.38
CA PRO A 123 14.37 -4.79 -5.28
C PRO A 123 14.98 -4.98 -3.90
N VAL A 124 14.84 -6.21 -3.39
CA VAL A 124 15.43 -6.55 -2.10
C VAL A 124 16.94 -6.39 -2.12
N LEU A 125 17.54 -6.67 -3.26
CA LEU A 125 18.98 -6.58 -3.41
C LEU A 125 19.54 -5.20 -3.13
N SER A 126 18.76 -4.15 -3.38
CA SER A 126 19.23 -2.80 -3.11
C SER A 126 19.50 -2.58 -1.63
N LEU A 127 18.90 -3.38 -0.76
CA LEU A 127 19.11 -3.31 0.67
C LEU A 127 20.40 -4.00 1.10
N ILE A 128 20.82 -4.97 0.33
CA ILE A 128 22.00 -5.75 0.65
C ILE A 128 23.28 -4.96 0.41
N HIS A 129 23.23 -4.04 -0.51
CA HIS A 129 24.39 -3.23 -0.84
C HIS A 129 24.70 -2.17 0.21
N ILE A 130 23.86 -2.03 1.13
CA ILE A 130 24.04 -1.10 2.23
C ILE A 130 24.85 -1.75 3.36
#